data_6a96f2a8795142988e724e5329cbdeb3
#
_entry.id   6a96f2a8795142988e724e5329cbdeb3
#
_cell.length_a   1.000
_cell.length_b   1.000
_cell.length_c   1.000
_cell.angle_alpha   90.00
_cell.angle_beta   90.00
_cell.angle_gamma   90.00
#
_symmetry.space_group_name_H-M   'P 1'
#
loop_
_entity.id
_entity.type
_entity.pdbx_description
1 polymer ?
#
loop_
_entity_poly.entity_id
_entity_poly.type
_entity_poly.pdbx_seq_one_letter_code
_entity_poly.pdbx_strand_id
1 'polypeptide(L)'
;MAWGWTGWHVFPIKSLIETILSEKKYSDQIKQIIRFWSKNSLEQETATEFWDKVKFISILSWKRRRETPLKSRLKNIRDLFLFTVGFFQSIFYLRKSKADVVFCKWWYVALPVVFAAKFLHKSIYVHESDVKPWLVNRIWNKFSKKSFCWFDWVFPWAIVVWQILSDEIVPNKHKKSELSEILKSEKQHWKPSILVIWWSQGSKKLYKCLFDLLKENKTLCDSFHYHIILGKLNEDLKQIFEEIHSAKTYDFLSQSDMWILYQHCDISLTRGWTTSLAEQKLFNLKSIIVPIPWTHDQKLNAERYVKNFNDIMVEQSTPTASQDLYNAIISLKDYHKPEILIDIHKEIWKAKHIILDELLK
;
A
#
# COMPACT_ATOMS: atom_id res chain seq x y z
N MET A 1 -15.06 10.98 -0.52
CA MET A 1 -13.76 10.33 -0.31
C MET A 1 -12.67 11.26 -0.79
N ALA A 2 -11.56 11.42 -0.08
CA ALA A 2 -10.52 12.41 -0.41
C ALA A 2 -9.12 11.81 -0.31
N TRP A 3 -8.27 12.04 -1.32
CA TRP A 3 -7.02 11.32 -1.52
C TRP A 3 -6.01 11.88 -2.53
N GLY A 4 -4.74 11.37 -2.57
CA GLY A 4 -3.73 11.70 -3.57
C GLY A 4 -2.38 10.96 -3.58
N TRP A 5 -1.84 10.73 -4.71
CA TRP A 5 -0.47 10.66 -5.23
C TRP A 5 0.27 9.31 -5.38
N THR A 6 -0.06 8.24 -4.70
CA THR A 6 0.60 6.94 -4.93
C THR A 6 -0.42 5.81 -4.94
N GLY A 7 -0.15 4.72 -5.66
CA GLY A 7 -1.05 3.58 -5.81
C GLY A 7 -1.61 3.04 -4.49
N TRP A 8 -0.79 3.02 -3.44
CA TRP A 8 -1.17 2.60 -2.08
C TRP A 8 -2.33 3.37 -1.46
N HIS A 9 -2.57 4.58 -1.93
CA HIS A 9 -3.66 5.40 -1.45
C HIS A 9 -4.86 5.33 -2.38
N VAL A 10 -4.63 5.05 -3.65
CA VAL A 10 -5.66 5.01 -4.69
C VAL A 10 -6.43 3.68 -4.64
N PHE A 11 -5.73 2.56 -4.63
CA PHE A 11 -6.32 1.22 -4.67
C PHE A 11 -7.26 0.87 -3.52
N PRO A 12 -6.98 1.19 -2.25
CA PRO A 12 -7.93 0.91 -1.19
C PRO A 12 -9.29 1.57 -1.34
N ILE A 13 -9.33 2.83 -1.87
CA ILE A 13 -10.62 3.48 -2.12
C ILE A 13 -11.26 2.99 -3.39
N LYS A 14 -10.48 2.70 -4.42
CA LYS A 14 -10.99 2.01 -5.59
C LYS A 14 -11.74 0.77 -5.14
N SER A 15 -11.12 -0.07 -4.32
CA SER A 15 -11.72 -1.30 -3.80
C SER A 15 -13.00 -1.07 -2.98
N LEU A 16 -13.06 -0.05 -2.11
CA LEU A 16 -14.30 0.31 -1.42
C LEU A 16 -15.40 0.77 -2.37
N ILE A 17 -15.06 1.58 -3.39
CA ILE A 17 -16.01 2.03 -4.40
C ILE A 17 -16.54 0.84 -5.22
N GLU A 18 -15.68 -0.07 -5.63
CA GLU A 18 -16.06 -1.30 -6.33
C GLU A 18 -17.04 -2.14 -5.51
N THR A 19 -16.76 -2.34 -4.22
CA THR A 19 -17.66 -3.04 -3.31
C THR A 19 -19.02 -2.34 -3.19
N ILE A 20 -19.05 -1.01 -3.07
CA ILE A 20 -20.30 -0.24 -3.05
C ILE A 20 -21.11 -0.44 -4.34
N LEU A 21 -20.45 -0.42 -5.48
CA LEU A 21 -21.11 -0.49 -6.77
C LEU A 21 -21.56 -1.90 -7.17
N SER A 22 -20.87 -2.93 -6.68
CA SER A 22 -21.16 -4.34 -6.99
C SER A 22 -22.22 -4.96 -6.09
N GLU A 23 -22.37 -4.47 -4.85
CA GLU A 23 -23.28 -5.06 -3.88
C GLU A 23 -24.55 -4.22 -3.68
N LYS A 24 -25.72 -4.81 -3.95
CA LYS A 24 -27.03 -4.17 -3.76
C LYS A 24 -27.21 -3.59 -2.36
N LYS A 25 -26.71 -4.28 -1.34
CA LYS A 25 -26.77 -3.80 0.06
C LYS A 25 -26.28 -2.36 0.21
N TYR A 26 -25.26 -1.96 -0.53
CA TYR A 26 -24.65 -0.63 -0.47
C TYR A 26 -25.14 0.29 -1.58
N SER A 27 -25.23 -0.22 -2.82
CA SER A 27 -25.63 0.59 -3.97
C SER A 27 -27.04 1.15 -3.85
N ASP A 28 -27.97 0.43 -3.19
CA ASP A 28 -29.35 0.89 -2.98
C ASP A 28 -29.43 2.02 -1.93
N GLN A 29 -28.49 2.08 -1.00
CA GLN A 29 -28.44 3.07 0.08
C GLN A 29 -27.62 4.31 -0.28
N ILE A 30 -26.63 4.17 -1.17
CA ILE A 30 -25.70 5.24 -1.54
C ILE A 30 -26.11 5.87 -2.86
N LYS A 31 -26.76 7.02 -2.79
CA LYS A 31 -27.27 7.74 -3.98
C LYS A 31 -26.15 8.29 -4.87
N GLN A 32 -25.04 8.74 -4.29
CA GLN A 32 -23.94 9.35 -5.02
C GLN A 32 -22.62 9.16 -4.29
N ILE A 33 -21.58 8.87 -5.05
CA ILE A 33 -20.18 8.86 -4.55
C ILE A 33 -19.46 10.04 -5.17
N ILE A 34 -18.76 10.81 -4.33
CA ILE A 34 -17.88 11.89 -4.76
C ILE A 34 -16.47 11.58 -4.31
N ARG A 35 -15.53 11.60 -5.24
CA ARG A 35 -14.11 11.46 -4.98
C ARG A 35 -13.41 12.80 -5.20
N PHE A 36 -12.79 13.30 -4.13
CA PHE A 36 -11.94 14.47 -4.19
C PHE A 36 -10.49 14.07 -4.51
N TRP A 37 -9.85 14.77 -5.41
CA TRP A 37 -8.53 14.44 -5.92
C TRP A 37 -7.67 15.67 -6.20
N SER A 38 -6.39 15.46 -6.56
CA SER A 38 -5.45 16.49 -7.02
C SER A 38 -5.22 16.34 -8.51
N LYS A 39 -5.16 17.45 -9.25
CA LYS A 39 -4.83 17.42 -10.69
C LYS A 39 -3.48 16.74 -10.94
N ASN A 40 -3.35 16.06 -12.07
CA ASN A 40 -2.14 15.35 -12.51
C ASN A 40 -1.67 14.29 -11.51
N SER A 41 -2.58 13.47 -11.03
CA SER A 41 -2.30 12.37 -10.11
C SER A 41 -2.76 11.03 -10.68
N LEU A 42 -2.26 9.94 -10.14
CA LEU A 42 -2.63 8.57 -10.54
C LEU A 42 -4.14 8.32 -10.42
N GLU A 43 -4.84 9.07 -9.57
CA GLU A 43 -6.29 9.01 -9.46
C GLU A 43 -7.00 9.43 -10.74
N GLN A 44 -6.36 10.26 -11.56
CA GLN A 44 -6.92 10.65 -12.85
C GLN A 44 -7.00 9.47 -13.81
N GLU A 45 -6.00 8.61 -13.80
CA GLU A 45 -5.94 7.41 -14.63
C GLU A 45 -7.01 6.39 -14.22
N THR A 46 -7.22 6.23 -12.91
CA THR A 46 -8.24 5.33 -12.35
C THR A 46 -9.67 5.91 -12.40
N ALA A 47 -9.82 7.20 -12.68
CA ALA A 47 -11.13 7.86 -12.75
C ALA A 47 -11.98 7.34 -13.91
N THR A 48 -11.35 7.00 -15.02
CA THR A 48 -12.04 6.52 -16.23
C THR A 48 -12.82 5.24 -16.02
N GLU A 49 -12.41 4.40 -15.06
CA GLU A 49 -13.07 3.13 -14.76
C GLU A 49 -14.47 3.29 -14.12
N PHE A 50 -14.75 4.45 -13.49
CA PHE A 50 -16.00 4.71 -12.74
C PHE A 50 -16.80 5.88 -13.27
N TRP A 51 -16.54 6.35 -14.49
CA TRP A 51 -16.98 7.64 -15.03
C TRP A 51 -18.46 7.94 -14.83
N ASP A 52 -19.33 6.94 -14.98
CA ASP A 52 -20.77 7.14 -14.92
C ASP A 52 -21.35 7.12 -13.48
N LYS A 53 -20.65 6.53 -12.53
CA LYS A 53 -21.17 6.25 -11.19
C LYS A 53 -20.51 7.08 -10.08
N VAL A 54 -19.32 7.59 -10.33
CA VAL A 54 -18.53 8.34 -9.33
C VAL A 54 -18.18 9.71 -9.87
N LYS A 55 -18.57 10.75 -9.16
CA LYS A 55 -18.20 12.12 -9.51
C LYS A 55 -16.81 12.44 -8.99
N PHE A 56 -15.91 12.73 -9.89
CA PHE A 56 -14.54 13.15 -9.56
C PHE A 56 -14.45 14.68 -9.51
N ILE A 57 -13.92 15.23 -8.43
CA ILE A 57 -13.77 16.66 -8.20
C ILE A 57 -12.35 16.98 -7.81
N SER A 58 -11.66 17.77 -8.63
CA SER A 58 -10.34 18.28 -8.29
C SER A 58 -10.46 19.47 -7.35
N ILE A 59 -9.72 19.43 -6.24
CA ILE A 59 -9.63 20.52 -5.28
C ILE A 59 -8.18 20.94 -5.05
N LEU A 60 -8.01 22.19 -4.65
CA LEU A 60 -6.72 22.71 -4.25
C LEU A 60 -6.43 22.34 -2.79
N SER A 61 -5.16 22.15 -2.45
CA SER A 61 -4.75 21.79 -1.09
C SER A 61 -3.31 22.18 -0.78
N TRP A 62 -2.93 22.04 0.47
CA TRP A 62 -1.61 22.36 0.97
C TRP A 62 -0.69 21.14 1.01
N LYS A 63 0.35 21.14 0.16
CA LYS A 63 1.43 20.17 0.19
C LYS A 63 2.61 20.71 0.98
N ARG A 64 2.67 20.44 2.30
CA ARG A 64 3.80 20.90 3.13
C ARG A 64 5.10 20.23 2.67
N ARG A 65 6.09 21.03 2.29
CA ARG A 65 7.46 20.61 2.00
C ARG A 65 8.33 20.79 3.23
N ARG A 66 9.13 19.78 3.54
CA ARG A 66 10.05 19.82 4.70
C ARG A 66 11.43 20.40 4.35
N GLU A 67 11.73 20.56 3.06
CA GLU A 67 12.99 21.12 2.59
C GLU A 67 13.14 22.60 3.01
N THR A 68 14.36 22.99 3.36
CA THR A 68 14.70 24.29 3.94
C THR A 68 15.03 25.42 2.95
N PRO A 69 15.21 25.24 1.62
CA PRO A 69 15.47 26.32 0.71
C PRO A 69 14.37 27.39 0.72
N LEU A 70 14.75 28.65 0.54
CA LEU A 70 13.81 29.80 0.51
C LEU A 70 12.65 29.57 -0.48
N LYS A 71 12.93 28.97 -1.63
CA LYS A 71 11.91 28.56 -2.62
C LYS A 71 10.83 27.63 -2.05
N SER A 72 11.20 26.74 -1.14
CA SER A 72 10.24 25.82 -0.48
C SER A 72 9.38 26.54 0.54
N ARG A 73 9.92 27.55 1.24
CA ARG A 73 9.14 28.41 2.17
C ARG A 73 8.09 29.22 1.42
N LEU A 74 8.45 29.87 0.30
CA LEU A 74 7.52 30.60 -0.55
C LEU A 74 6.42 29.69 -1.12
N LYS A 75 6.79 28.48 -1.57
CA LYS A 75 5.81 27.47 -2.02
C LYS A 75 4.86 27.04 -0.89
N ASN A 76 5.33 26.91 0.34
CA ASN A 76 4.47 26.58 1.46
C ASN A 76 3.45 27.70 1.78
N ILE A 77 3.85 28.99 1.65
CA ILE A 77 2.92 30.13 1.82
C ILE A 77 1.85 30.10 0.72
N ARG A 78 2.26 29.93 -0.55
CA ARG A 78 1.32 29.75 -1.67
C ARG A 78 0.35 28.59 -1.42
N ASP A 79 0.88 27.46 -0.98
CA ASP A 79 0.08 26.24 -0.78
C ASP A 79 -0.88 26.37 0.42
N LEU A 80 -0.56 27.24 1.41
CA LEU A 80 -1.49 27.63 2.48
C LEU A 80 -2.68 28.43 1.92
N PHE A 81 -2.42 29.35 1.00
CA PHE A 81 -3.49 30.08 0.28
C PHE A 81 -4.34 29.09 -0.56
N LEU A 82 -3.70 28.15 -1.26
CA LEU A 82 -4.40 27.12 -2.02
C LEU A 82 -5.27 26.22 -1.12
N PHE A 83 -4.83 25.96 0.12
CA PHE A 83 -5.65 25.27 1.12
C PHE A 83 -6.94 26.03 1.43
N THR A 84 -6.85 27.35 1.64
CA THR A 84 -8.02 28.20 1.92
C THR A 84 -9.02 28.13 0.76
N VAL A 85 -8.54 28.24 -0.49
CA VAL A 85 -9.39 28.09 -1.67
C VAL A 85 -10.01 26.68 -1.72
N GLY A 86 -9.21 25.63 -1.47
CA GLY A 86 -9.69 24.25 -1.43
C GLY A 86 -10.74 24.00 -0.34
N PHE A 87 -10.64 24.69 0.79
CA PHE A 87 -11.64 24.64 1.86
C PHE A 87 -13.01 25.18 1.38
N PHE A 88 -13.04 26.33 0.74
CA PHE A 88 -14.28 26.90 0.21
C PHE A 88 -14.82 26.06 -0.95
N GLN A 89 -13.96 25.55 -1.84
CA GLN A 89 -14.36 24.58 -2.87
C GLN A 89 -15.02 23.36 -2.24
N SER A 90 -14.44 22.81 -1.17
CA SER A 90 -14.96 21.65 -0.47
C SER A 90 -16.32 21.94 0.17
N ILE A 91 -16.52 23.10 0.80
CA ILE A 91 -17.82 23.55 1.33
C ILE A 91 -18.86 23.57 0.21
N PHE A 92 -18.53 24.21 -0.92
CA PHE A 92 -19.43 24.31 -2.05
C PHE A 92 -19.88 22.93 -2.57
N TYR A 93 -18.92 22.05 -2.80
CA TYR A 93 -19.22 20.71 -3.33
C TYR A 93 -19.93 19.81 -2.33
N LEU A 94 -19.57 19.82 -1.05
CA LEU A 94 -20.27 19.07 -0.01
C LEU A 94 -21.72 19.51 0.17
N ARG A 95 -21.98 20.84 0.10
CA ARG A 95 -23.35 21.37 0.12
C ARG A 95 -24.13 21.01 -1.13
N LYS A 96 -23.57 21.23 -2.31
CA LYS A 96 -24.20 20.96 -3.59
C LYS A 96 -24.58 19.49 -3.78
N SER A 97 -23.74 18.59 -3.26
CA SER A 97 -23.99 17.15 -3.33
C SER A 97 -24.88 16.62 -2.22
N LYS A 98 -25.20 17.45 -1.21
CA LYS A 98 -25.90 17.01 0.01
C LYS A 98 -25.21 15.81 0.68
N ALA A 99 -23.87 15.80 0.66
CA ALA A 99 -23.12 14.69 1.24
C ALA A 99 -23.36 14.58 2.74
N ASP A 100 -23.64 13.38 3.24
CA ASP A 100 -23.89 13.09 4.65
C ASP A 100 -22.64 12.60 5.36
N VAL A 101 -21.81 11.83 4.64
CA VAL A 101 -20.66 11.11 5.16
C VAL A 101 -19.40 11.50 4.39
N VAL A 102 -18.31 11.72 5.12
CA VAL A 102 -16.97 11.94 4.58
C VAL A 102 -16.03 10.87 5.12
N PHE A 103 -15.51 10.03 4.23
CA PHE A 103 -14.50 9.01 4.56
C PHE A 103 -13.13 9.46 4.08
N CYS A 104 -12.14 9.40 4.95
CA CYS A 104 -10.77 9.85 4.70
C CYS A 104 -9.75 8.77 5.06
N LYS A 105 -8.80 8.57 4.17
CA LYS A 105 -7.61 7.77 4.45
C LYS A 105 -6.39 8.63 4.13
N TRP A 106 -5.81 9.27 5.09
CA TRP A 106 -4.71 10.22 5.07
C TRP A 106 -4.15 10.77 3.73
N TRP A 107 -4.13 12.01 3.54
CA TRP A 107 -3.31 12.75 2.59
C TRP A 107 -3.67 14.25 2.61
N TYR A 108 -2.77 15.07 2.09
CA TYR A 108 -2.95 16.52 2.10
C TYR A 108 -4.22 17.01 1.37
N VAL A 109 -4.69 16.29 0.34
CA VAL A 109 -5.93 16.63 -0.38
C VAL A 109 -7.18 16.48 0.50
N ALA A 110 -7.17 15.54 1.44
CA ALA A 110 -8.28 15.35 2.36
C ALA A 110 -8.38 16.49 3.41
N LEU A 111 -7.30 17.23 3.63
CA LEU A 111 -7.25 18.27 4.66
C LEU A 111 -8.37 19.33 4.52
N PRO A 112 -8.51 20.03 3.38
CA PRO A 112 -9.59 21.02 3.22
C PRO A 112 -10.98 20.37 3.26
N VAL A 113 -11.13 19.13 2.77
CA VAL A 113 -12.41 18.42 2.77
C VAL A 113 -12.88 18.09 4.19
N VAL A 114 -11.98 17.61 5.05
CA VAL A 114 -12.32 17.28 6.44
C VAL A 114 -12.66 18.52 7.25
N PHE A 115 -11.92 19.62 7.09
CA PHE A 115 -12.29 20.89 7.74
C PHE A 115 -13.64 21.42 7.25
N ALA A 116 -13.92 21.32 5.95
CA ALA A 116 -15.22 21.69 5.40
C ALA A 116 -16.34 20.79 5.92
N ALA A 117 -16.10 19.48 6.02
CA ALA A 117 -17.05 18.51 6.58
C ALA A 117 -17.34 18.83 8.07
N LYS A 118 -16.30 19.13 8.86
CA LYS A 118 -16.45 19.54 10.24
C LYS A 118 -17.27 20.83 10.36
N PHE A 119 -16.97 21.82 9.54
CA PHE A 119 -17.70 23.08 9.49
C PHE A 119 -19.17 22.89 9.12
N LEU A 120 -19.47 21.94 8.25
CA LEU A 120 -20.83 21.59 7.83
C LEU A 120 -21.50 20.51 8.71
N HIS A 121 -20.92 20.16 9.85
CA HIS A 121 -21.41 19.15 10.79
C HIS A 121 -21.70 17.79 10.13
N LYS A 122 -20.88 17.38 9.14
CA LYS A 122 -21.02 16.08 8.46
C LYS A 122 -20.33 14.98 9.26
N SER A 123 -20.81 13.74 9.13
CA SER A 123 -20.17 12.57 9.72
C SER A 123 -18.82 12.30 9.08
N ILE A 124 -17.74 12.30 9.87
CA ILE A 124 -16.37 12.09 9.41
C ILE A 124 -15.89 10.73 9.90
N TYR A 125 -15.32 9.95 8.99
CA TYR A 125 -14.71 8.65 9.27
C TYR A 125 -13.28 8.66 8.75
N VAL A 126 -12.36 8.07 9.52
CA VAL A 126 -10.93 8.08 9.24
C VAL A 126 -10.38 6.66 9.25
N HIS A 127 -9.52 6.33 8.31
CA HIS A 127 -8.75 5.08 8.31
C HIS A 127 -7.25 5.37 8.40
N GLU A 128 -6.58 4.68 9.33
CA GLU A 128 -5.11 4.70 9.48
C GLU A 128 -4.52 3.33 9.21
N SER A 129 -3.51 3.30 8.37
CA SER A 129 -2.81 2.08 7.98
C SER A 129 -1.53 1.82 8.76
N ASP A 130 -0.88 2.90 9.21
CA ASP A 130 0.45 2.84 9.80
C ASP A 130 0.42 2.71 11.33
N VAL A 131 1.48 2.15 11.89
CA VAL A 131 1.67 2.02 13.34
C VAL A 131 1.69 3.39 14.02
N LYS A 132 2.30 4.38 13.38
CA LYS A 132 2.32 5.76 13.86
C LYS A 132 1.39 6.62 13.01
N PRO A 133 0.28 7.09 13.59
CA PRO A 133 -0.67 7.89 12.83
C PRO A 133 -0.03 9.21 12.41
N TRP A 134 -0.27 9.58 11.17
CA TRP A 134 0.14 10.86 10.63
C TRP A 134 -0.52 12.02 11.38
N LEU A 135 0.19 13.15 11.47
CA LEU A 135 -0.31 14.33 12.18
C LEU A 135 -1.74 14.71 11.76
N VAL A 136 -2.02 14.60 10.48
CA VAL A 136 -3.33 14.89 9.88
C VAL A 136 -4.40 13.94 10.43
N ASN A 137 -4.14 12.63 10.45
CA ASN A 137 -5.07 11.64 10.99
C ASN A 137 -5.25 11.78 12.52
N ARG A 138 -4.20 12.17 13.23
CA ARG A 138 -4.31 12.48 14.68
C ARG A 138 -5.25 13.66 14.96
N ILE A 139 -5.21 14.70 14.12
CA ILE A 139 -6.13 15.84 14.22
C ILE A 139 -7.55 15.38 13.87
N TRP A 140 -7.72 14.63 12.80
CA TRP A 140 -9.03 14.21 12.32
C TRP A 140 -9.72 13.19 13.22
N ASN A 141 -8.95 12.29 13.84
CA ASN A 141 -9.49 11.36 14.82
C ASN A 141 -10.27 12.08 15.94
N LYS A 142 -9.85 13.30 16.31
CA LYS A 142 -10.57 14.12 17.31
C LYS A 142 -11.96 14.59 16.85
N PHE A 143 -12.20 14.60 15.54
CA PHE A 143 -13.43 15.08 14.92
C PHE A 143 -14.23 13.96 14.25
N SER A 144 -13.68 12.77 14.17
CA SER A 144 -14.31 11.63 13.51
C SER A 144 -15.43 11.04 14.38
N LYS A 145 -16.52 10.62 13.74
CA LYS A 145 -17.56 9.81 14.35
C LYS A 145 -17.02 8.44 14.73
N LYS A 146 -16.20 7.85 13.83
CA LYS A 146 -15.45 6.60 14.04
C LYS A 146 -14.12 6.66 13.31
N SER A 147 -13.12 5.96 13.86
CA SER A 147 -11.84 5.72 13.23
C SER A 147 -11.62 4.23 13.04
N PHE A 148 -10.98 3.87 11.95
CA PHE A 148 -10.56 2.51 11.64
C PHE A 148 -9.04 2.45 11.62
N CYS A 149 -8.45 1.41 12.14
CA CYS A 149 -7.01 1.22 12.11
C CYS A 149 -6.65 -0.25 11.97
N TRP A 150 -5.47 -0.49 11.40
CA TRP A 150 -4.90 -1.84 11.33
C TRP A 150 -4.36 -2.32 12.69
N PHE A 151 -3.82 -1.40 13.49
CA PHE A 151 -3.22 -1.71 14.79
C PHE A 151 -4.07 -1.14 15.93
N ASP A 152 -4.31 -1.94 16.96
CA ASP A 152 -5.26 -1.71 18.05
C ASP A 152 -4.97 -0.52 18.97
N TRP A 153 -3.72 -0.04 19.01
CA TRP A 153 -3.31 1.09 19.88
C TRP A 153 -3.18 2.43 19.16
N VAL A 154 -3.39 2.47 17.85
CA VAL A 154 -3.13 3.69 17.04
C VAL A 154 -4.05 4.83 17.43
N PHE A 155 -5.33 4.53 17.62
CA PHE A 155 -6.31 5.47 18.14
C PHE A 155 -7.16 4.84 19.25
N PRO A 156 -7.38 5.55 20.37
CA PRO A 156 -8.39 5.16 21.33
C PRO A 156 -9.75 4.99 20.63
N TRP A 157 -10.48 3.91 20.94
CA TRP A 157 -11.83 3.63 20.43
C TRP A 157 -11.93 3.41 18.91
N ALA A 158 -10.82 3.18 18.22
CA ALA A 158 -10.86 2.79 16.81
C ALA A 158 -11.36 1.36 16.63
N ILE A 159 -12.05 1.13 15.54
CA ILE A 159 -12.40 -0.22 15.11
C ILE A 159 -11.18 -0.81 14.40
N VAL A 160 -10.67 -1.91 14.93
CA VAL A 160 -9.55 -2.61 14.32
C VAL A 160 -10.07 -3.41 13.13
N VAL A 161 -9.49 -3.13 11.96
CA VAL A 161 -9.84 -3.80 10.70
C VAL A 161 -8.56 -4.19 9.97
N TRP A 162 -8.62 -5.24 9.16
CA TRP A 162 -7.54 -5.55 8.22
C TRP A 162 -7.32 -4.38 7.25
N GLN A 163 -6.17 -4.37 6.56
CA GLN A 163 -5.93 -3.37 5.51
C GLN A 163 -7.03 -3.47 4.44
N ILE A 164 -7.41 -2.32 3.88
CA ILE A 164 -8.31 -2.28 2.73
C ILE A 164 -7.50 -2.68 1.51
N LEU A 165 -7.68 -3.91 1.05
CA LEU A 165 -6.97 -4.47 -0.09
C LEU A 165 -7.89 -4.59 -1.32
N SER A 166 -7.27 -4.67 -2.50
CA SER A 166 -7.99 -4.89 -3.76
C SER A 166 -8.46 -6.35 -3.88
N ASP A 167 -9.65 -6.55 -4.44
CA ASP A 167 -10.12 -7.90 -4.78
C ASP A 167 -9.31 -8.54 -5.92
N GLU A 168 -8.59 -7.74 -6.70
CA GLU A 168 -7.71 -8.21 -7.75
C GLU A 168 -6.58 -9.13 -7.24
N ILE A 169 -6.24 -9.04 -5.94
CA ILE A 169 -5.24 -9.90 -5.29
C ILE A 169 -5.79 -11.27 -4.89
N VAL A 170 -7.09 -11.49 -5.05
CA VAL A 170 -7.71 -12.79 -4.73
C VAL A 170 -7.37 -13.80 -5.81
N PRO A 171 -6.95 -15.03 -5.42
CA PRO A 171 -6.68 -16.08 -6.36
C PRO A 171 -7.86 -16.37 -7.30
N ASN A 172 -7.67 -16.18 -8.59
CA ASN A 172 -8.65 -16.50 -9.60
C ASN A 172 -8.29 -17.85 -10.26
N LYS A 173 -8.96 -18.91 -9.86
CA LYS A 173 -8.73 -20.30 -10.35
C LYS A 173 -8.94 -20.44 -11.86
N HIS A 174 -9.70 -19.55 -12.49
CA HIS A 174 -10.02 -19.59 -13.92
C HIS A 174 -9.06 -18.74 -14.78
N LYS A 175 -8.24 -17.90 -14.18
CA LYS A 175 -7.25 -17.11 -14.91
C LYS A 175 -6.01 -17.94 -15.18
N LYS A 176 -5.92 -18.56 -16.36
CA LYS A 176 -4.67 -19.10 -16.87
C LYS A 176 -3.72 -17.94 -17.16
N SER A 177 -2.62 -17.85 -16.46
CA SER A 177 -1.56 -16.87 -16.68
C SER A 177 -0.33 -17.62 -17.16
N GLU A 178 0.36 -17.08 -18.15
CA GLU A 178 1.66 -17.57 -18.60
C GLU A 178 2.65 -17.68 -17.42
N LEU A 179 2.58 -16.71 -16.51
CA LEU A 179 3.35 -16.74 -15.26
C LEU A 179 3.05 -17.97 -14.42
N SER A 180 1.78 -18.39 -14.31
CA SER A 180 1.39 -19.59 -13.56
C SER A 180 1.98 -20.87 -14.14
N GLU A 181 2.04 -20.99 -15.47
CA GLU A 181 2.63 -22.16 -16.15
C GLU A 181 4.15 -22.22 -15.93
N ILE A 182 4.82 -21.08 -16.05
CA ILE A 182 6.26 -20.95 -15.81
C ILE A 182 6.62 -21.35 -14.38
N LEU A 183 5.87 -20.88 -13.39
CA LEU A 183 6.15 -21.16 -11.98
C LEU A 183 5.83 -22.59 -11.56
N LYS A 184 4.93 -23.29 -12.25
CA LYS A 184 4.68 -24.71 -11.99
C LYS A 184 5.90 -25.58 -12.26
N SER A 185 6.70 -25.27 -13.29
CA SER A 185 7.93 -25.99 -13.59
C SER A 185 9.03 -25.79 -12.54
N GLU A 186 9.04 -24.62 -11.86
CA GLU A 186 10.01 -24.30 -10.81
C GLU A 186 9.71 -25.00 -9.48
N LYS A 187 8.44 -25.29 -9.15
CA LYS A 187 8.04 -26.00 -7.93
C LYS A 187 8.60 -27.42 -7.79
N GLN A 188 9.20 -27.98 -8.83
CA GLN A 188 9.85 -29.28 -8.76
C GLN A 188 11.21 -29.25 -8.02
N HIS A 189 11.71 -28.04 -7.67
CA HIS A 189 12.94 -27.87 -6.95
C HIS A 189 12.66 -27.52 -5.48
N TRP A 190 13.33 -28.24 -4.57
CA TRP A 190 13.15 -28.14 -3.09
C TRP A 190 13.68 -26.84 -2.46
N LYS A 191 13.99 -25.83 -3.26
CA LYS A 191 14.56 -24.56 -2.78
C LYS A 191 13.47 -23.56 -2.48
N PRO A 192 13.55 -22.82 -1.35
CA PRO A 192 12.65 -21.72 -1.07
C PRO A 192 12.72 -20.62 -2.15
N SER A 193 11.60 -20.01 -2.43
CA SER A 193 11.50 -18.93 -3.41
C SER A 193 11.34 -17.57 -2.71
N ILE A 194 12.15 -16.59 -3.11
CA ILE A 194 12.18 -15.23 -2.57
C ILE A 194 11.57 -14.26 -3.57
N LEU A 195 10.50 -13.59 -3.17
CA LEU A 195 9.93 -12.46 -3.90
C LEU A 195 10.63 -11.16 -3.48
N VAL A 196 11.29 -10.48 -4.41
CA VAL A 196 11.94 -9.20 -4.18
C VAL A 196 11.07 -8.07 -4.73
N ILE A 197 10.58 -7.21 -3.83
CA ILE A 197 9.66 -6.12 -4.18
C ILE A 197 9.99 -4.84 -3.42
N TRP A 198 10.70 -3.93 -4.06
CA TRP A 198 11.14 -2.68 -3.42
C TRP A 198 10.54 -1.40 -4.02
N TRP A 199 9.60 -1.50 -4.95
CA TRP A 199 8.90 -0.40 -5.64
C TRP A 199 9.76 0.68 -6.31
N SER A 200 9.21 1.26 -7.33
CA SER A 200 9.82 1.98 -8.44
C SER A 200 10.65 3.24 -8.12
N GLN A 201 10.55 3.83 -6.94
CA GLN A 201 11.25 5.09 -6.64
C GLN A 201 12.30 4.91 -5.55
N GLY A 202 13.57 4.83 -5.94
CA GLY A 202 14.71 4.91 -5.02
C GLY A 202 15.27 3.59 -4.49
N SER A 203 14.89 2.45 -5.07
CA SER A 203 15.40 1.14 -4.67
C SER A 203 16.64 0.67 -5.43
N LYS A 204 17.11 1.44 -6.41
CA LYS A 204 18.25 1.06 -7.26
C LYS A 204 19.49 0.64 -6.47
N LYS A 205 19.78 1.33 -5.36
CA LYS A 205 20.88 0.98 -4.46
C LYS A 205 20.71 -0.41 -3.83
N LEU A 206 19.46 -0.78 -3.43
CA LEU A 206 19.21 -2.10 -2.86
C LEU A 206 19.26 -3.22 -3.89
N TYR A 207 18.75 -2.99 -5.09
CA TYR A 207 18.87 -3.97 -6.18
C TYR A 207 20.35 -4.23 -6.51
N LYS A 208 21.18 -3.18 -6.55
CA LYS A 208 22.63 -3.36 -6.74
C LYS A 208 23.27 -4.11 -5.58
N CYS A 209 22.92 -3.77 -4.33
CA CYS A 209 23.41 -4.50 -3.16
C CYS A 209 23.02 -5.99 -3.21
N LEU A 210 21.79 -6.30 -3.59
CA LEU A 210 21.37 -7.70 -3.78
C LEU A 210 22.13 -8.38 -4.92
N PHE A 211 22.31 -7.70 -6.05
CA PHE A 211 23.08 -8.23 -7.17
C PHE A 211 24.52 -8.58 -6.75
N ASP A 212 25.20 -7.63 -6.08
CA ASP A 212 26.57 -7.84 -5.60
C ASP A 212 26.64 -9.04 -4.63
N LEU A 213 25.68 -9.14 -3.69
CA LEU A 213 25.58 -10.29 -2.79
C LEU A 213 25.40 -11.61 -3.53
N LEU A 214 24.52 -11.67 -4.54
CA LEU A 214 24.27 -12.88 -5.31
C LEU A 214 25.46 -13.26 -6.17
N LYS A 215 26.17 -12.29 -6.74
CA LYS A 215 27.37 -12.50 -7.56
C LYS A 215 28.55 -13.04 -6.74
N GLU A 216 28.73 -12.51 -5.54
CA GLU A 216 29.83 -12.89 -4.64
C GLU A 216 29.57 -14.18 -3.86
N ASN A 217 28.30 -14.56 -3.66
CA ASN A 217 27.94 -15.67 -2.78
C ASN A 217 27.14 -16.75 -3.51
N LYS A 218 27.87 -17.72 -4.07
CA LYS A 218 27.28 -18.87 -4.77
C LYS A 218 26.26 -19.62 -3.88
N THR A 219 26.50 -19.69 -2.57
CA THR A 219 25.60 -20.35 -1.62
C THR A 219 24.18 -19.75 -1.65
N LEU A 220 24.05 -18.41 -1.82
CA LEU A 220 22.73 -17.77 -1.94
C LEU A 220 22.03 -18.18 -3.22
N CYS A 221 22.76 -18.25 -4.34
CA CYS A 221 22.20 -18.67 -5.62
C CYS A 221 21.82 -20.15 -5.66
N ASP A 222 22.60 -20.98 -4.95
CA ASP A 222 22.35 -22.43 -4.89
C ASP A 222 21.22 -22.79 -3.92
N SER A 223 20.92 -21.93 -2.94
CA SER A 223 19.91 -22.18 -1.90
C SER A 223 18.53 -21.64 -2.20
N PHE A 224 18.37 -20.66 -3.10
CA PHE A 224 17.10 -19.98 -3.33
C PHE A 224 16.81 -19.73 -4.81
N HIS A 225 15.53 -19.57 -5.13
CA HIS A 225 15.05 -18.96 -6.36
C HIS A 225 14.61 -17.53 -6.08
N TYR A 226 14.96 -16.57 -6.94
CA TYR A 226 14.64 -15.15 -6.77
C TYR A 226 13.69 -14.66 -7.87
N HIS A 227 12.55 -14.12 -7.47
CA HIS A 227 11.60 -13.44 -8.34
C HIS A 227 11.66 -11.95 -8.06
N ILE A 228 12.30 -11.19 -8.97
CA ILE A 228 12.68 -9.79 -8.73
C ILE A 228 11.79 -8.86 -9.57
N ILE A 229 10.95 -8.06 -8.92
CA ILE A 229 10.13 -7.06 -9.59
C ILE A 229 10.91 -5.74 -9.62
N LEU A 230 11.46 -5.40 -10.77
CA LEU A 230 12.32 -4.21 -10.95
C LEU A 230 11.51 -2.91 -10.98
N GLY A 231 10.31 -2.92 -11.57
CA GLY A 231 9.52 -1.72 -11.85
C GLY A 231 10.10 -0.89 -13.00
N LYS A 232 9.28 -0.02 -13.55
CA LYS A 232 9.59 0.77 -14.76
C LYS A 232 10.85 1.64 -14.69
N LEU A 233 11.32 2.00 -13.49
CA LEU A 233 12.48 2.89 -13.33
C LEU A 233 13.82 2.14 -13.21
N ASN A 234 13.82 0.83 -13.21
CA ASN A 234 15.02 0.01 -13.01
C ASN A 234 15.20 -1.04 -14.13
N GLU A 235 14.63 -0.80 -15.30
CA GLU A 235 14.76 -1.68 -16.47
C GLU A 235 16.22 -1.91 -16.86
N ASP A 236 17.08 -0.91 -16.63
CA ASP A 236 18.53 -1.00 -16.83
C ASP A 236 19.23 -2.06 -15.94
N LEU A 237 18.57 -2.51 -14.87
CA LEU A 237 19.11 -3.57 -14.01
C LEU A 237 18.73 -4.98 -14.49
N LYS A 238 17.87 -5.12 -15.47
CA LYS A 238 17.43 -6.42 -15.99
C LYS A 238 18.60 -7.24 -16.49
N GLN A 239 19.43 -6.64 -17.33
CA GLN A 239 20.59 -7.31 -17.95
C GLN A 239 21.58 -7.84 -16.91
N ILE A 240 21.83 -7.09 -15.83
CA ILE A 240 22.77 -7.56 -14.81
C ILE A 240 22.21 -8.76 -14.02
N PHE A 241 20.90 -8.82 -13.76
CA PHE A 241 20.30 -9.98 -13.08
C PHE A 241 20.18 -11.20 -13.98
N GLU A 242 20.22 -11.07 -15.32
CA GLU A 242 20.28 -12.19 -16.26
C GLU A 242 21.58 -13.02 -16.11
N GLU A 243 22.64 -12.44 -15.54
CA GLU A 243 23.87 -13.15 -15.19
C GLU A 243 23.67 -14.13 -14.00
N ILE A 244 22.62 -13.97 -13.22
CA ILE A 244 22.35 -14.76 -12.01
C ILE A 244 21.36 -15.87 -12.36
N HIS A 245 21.84 -17.10 -12.47
CA HIS A 245 21.06 -18.26 -12.90
C HIS A 245 19.82 -18.59 -12.02
N SER A 246 19.85 -18.17 -10.75
CA SER A 246 18.75 -18.37 -9.79
C SER A 246 17.77 -17.19 -9.73
N ALA A 247 17.98 -16.13 -10.52
CA ALA A 247 17.15 -14.93 -10.52
C ALA A 247 16.31 -14.82 -11.78
N LYS A 248 15.04 -14.46 -11.59
CA LYS A 248 14.11 -14.12 -12.67
C LYS A 248 13.55 -12.74 -12.42
N THR A 249 13.64 -11.88 -13.42
CA THR A 249 13.22 -10.50 -13.34
C THR A 249 11.88 -10.25 -14.02
N TYR A 250 11.12 -9.31 -13.46
CA TYR A 250 9.84 -8.82 -14.00
C TYR A 250 9.89 -7.31 -14.03
N ASP A 251 9.54 -6.69 -15.15
CA ASP A 251 9.54 -5.23 -15.30
C ASP A 251 8.39 -4.61 -14.51
N PHE A 252 7.20 -5.15 -14.68
CA PHE A 252 5.99 -4.77 -13.97
C PHE A 252 4.99 -5.93 -13.93
N LEU A 253 4.33 -6.12 -12.80
CA LEU A 253 3.21 -7.05 -12.67
C LEU A 253 1.95 -6.31 -12.26
N SER A 254 0.82 -6.68 -12.85
CA SER A 254 -0.48 -6.19 -12.42
C SER A 254 -0.83 -6.72 -11.02
N GLN A 255 -1.73 -6.05 -10.31
CA GLN A 255 -2.23 -6.58 -9.03
C GLN A 255 -2.85 -7.97 -9.21
N SER A 256 -3.52 -8.17 -10.33
CA SER A 256 -4.12 -9.47 -10.66
C SER A 256 -3.11 -10.59 -10.98
N ASP A 257 -1.84 -10.30 -11.12
CA ASP A 257 -0.77 -11.28 -11.33
C ASP A 257 0.13 -11.43 -10.09
N MET A 258 0.15 -10.42 -9.23
CA MET A 258 0.93 -10.44 -7.98
C MET A 258 0.58 -11.61 -7.06
N TRP A 259 -0.71 -11.98 -6.97
CA TRP A 259 -1.13 -13.09 -6.12
C TRP A 259 -0.49 -14.42 -6.53
N ILE A 260 -0.14 -14.59 -7.83
CA ILE A 260 0.52 -15.80 -8.33
C ILE A 260 1.90 -15.93 -7.69
N LEU A 261 2.67 -14.84 -7.64
CA LEU A 261 3.97 -14.82 -6.95
C LEU A 261 3.80 -14.95 -5.43
N TYR A 262 2.80 -14.31 -4.83
CA TYR A 262 2.53 -14.49 -3.40
C TYR A 262 2.17 -15.93 -3.05
N GLN A 263 1.44 -16.64 -3.92
CA GLN A 263 1.18 -18.07 -3.74
C GLN A 263 2.41 -18.94 -3.95
N HIS A 264 3.27 -18.56 -4.88
CA HIS A 264 4.45 -19.34 -5.23
C HIS A 264 5.58 -19.17 -4.21
N CYS A 265 5.93 -17.93 -3.88
CA CYS A 265 7.08 -17.62 -3.04
C CYS A 265 6.85 -17.92 -1.55
N ASP A 266 7.91 -18.31 -0.84
CA ASP A 266 7.93 -18.58 0.60
C ASP A 266 8.33 -17.34 1.40
N ILE A 267 9.24 -16.56 0.85
CA ILE A 267 9.87 -15.43 1.50
C ILE A 267 9.63 -14.17 0.67
N SER A 268 9.50 -13.03 1.31
CA SER A 268 9.51 -11.72 0.65
C SER A 268 10.65 -10.86 1.15
N LEU A 269 11.37 -10.21 0.24
CA LEU A 269 12.34 -9.17 0.53
C LEU A 269 11.72 -7.83 0.10
N THR A 270 11.33 -7.01 1.09
CA THR A 270 10.37 -5.93 0.87
C THR A 270 10.67 -4.66 1.68
N ARG A 271 9.94 -3.60 1.41
CA ARG A 271 9.90 -2.35 2.21
C ARG A 271 8.84 -2.42 3.32
N GLY A 272 8.92 -1.49 4.30
CA GLY A 272 7.97 -1.39 5.41
C GLY A 272 6.62 -0.74 5.08
N TRP A 273 6.06 -0.99 3.87
CA TRP A 273 4.74 -0.51 3.49
C TRP A 273 3.65 -1.44 4.01
N THR A 274 2.78 -0.95 4.89
CA THR A 274 1.77 -1.76 5.57
C THR A 274 0.81 -2.49 4.65
N THR A 275 0.46 -1.91 3.51
CA THR A 275 -0.42 -2.57 2.53
C THR A 275 0.26 -3.80 1.90
N SER A 276 1.51 -3.66 1.41
CA SER A 276 2.27 -4.80 0.87
C SER A 276 2.51 -5.86 1.91
N LEU A 277 2.88 -5.46 3.11
CA LEU A 277 3.10 -6.39 4.21
C LEU A 277 1.81 -7.15 4.55
N ALA A 278 0.65 -6.47 4.55
CA ALA A 278 -0.63 -7.11 4.79
C ALA A 278 -1.01 -8.10 3.67
N GLU A 279 -0.77 -7.75 2.40
CA GLU A 279 -0.93 -8.65 1.27
C GLU A 279 -0.07 -9.91 1.45
N GLN A 280 1.21 -9.74 1.74
CA GLN A 280 2.15 -10.84 1.93
C GLN A 280 1.74 -11.76 3.09
N LYS A 281 1.19 -11.20 4.18
CA LYS A 281 0.70 -12.01 5.32
C LYS A 281 -0.54 -12.83 5.01
N LEU A 282 -1.41 -12.38 4.12
CA LEU A 282 -2.52 -13.21 3.65
C LEU A 282 -2.05 -14.50 2.95
N PHE A 283 -0.86 -14.46 2.38
CA PHE A 283 -0.24 -15.60 1.69
C PHE A 283 0.85 -16.31 2.53
N ASN A 284 0.93 -16.01 3.83
CA ASN A 284 1.88 -16.60 4.78
C ASN A 284 3.36 -16.40 4.43
N LEU A 285 3.74 -15.38 3.64
CA LEU A 285 5.13 -15.12 3.33
C LEU A 285 5.90 -14.69 4.59
N LYS A 286 7.10 -15.22 4.76
CA LYS A 286 8.08 -14.72 5.73
C LYS A 286 8.74 -13.47 5.15
N SER A 287 8.67 -12.35 5.85
CA SER A 287 9.19 -11.09 5.30
C SER A 287 10.55 -10.72 5.88
N ILE A 288 11.51 -10.40 4.99
CA ILE A 288 12.72 -9.65 5.31
C ILE A 288 12.41 -8.19 4.92
N ILE A 289 12.24 -7.34 5.91
CA ILE A 289 11.78 -5.97 5.74
C ILE A 289 12.97 -5.03 5.82
N VAL A 290 13.23 -4.29 4.73
CA VAL A 290 14.29 -3.28 4.64
C VAL A 290 13.63 -1.90 4.57
N PRO A 291 13.36 -1.23 5.70
CA PRO A 291 12.69 0.06 5.71
C PRO A 291 13.53 1.14 5.02
N ILE A 292 12.87 2.12 4.40
CA ILE A 292 13.56 3.28 3.83
C ILE A 292 14.17 4.08 4.99
N PRO A 293 15.47 4.41 4.97
CA PRO A 293 16.08 5.29 5.96
C PRO A 293 15.35 6.63 6.03
N TRP A 294 15.28 7.22 7.22
CA TRP A 294 14.68 8.53 7.47
C TRP A 294 13.14 8.62 7.34
N THR A 295 12.47 7.52 7.06
CA THR A 295 11.00 7.43 7.13
C THR A 295 10.60 6.82 8.47
N HIS A 296 9.98 7.59 9.34
CA HIS A 296 9.59 7.10 10.68
C HIS A 296 8.50 6.03 10.64
N ASP A 297 7.64 6.08 9.65
CA ASP A 297 6.54 5.16 9.43
C ASP A 297 7.03 3.74 9.09
N GLN A 298 7.90 3.60 8.09
CA GLN A 298 8.33 2.28 7.63
C GLN A 298 9.14 1.50 8.67
N LYS A 299 10.01 2.18 9.42
CA LYS A 299 10.78 1.53 10.48
C LYS A 299 9.83 0.99 11.57
N LEU A 300 8.92 1.81 12.06
CA LEU A 300 7.94 1.42 13.07
C LEU A 300 7.00 0.31 12.59
N ASN A 301 6.59 0.36 11.32
CA ASN A 301 5.82 -0.69 10.70
C ASN A 301 6.61 -2.01 10.69
N ALA A 302 7.89 -1.98 10.25
CA ALA A 302 8.76 -3.14 10.23
C ALA A 302 8.95 -3.74 11.62
N GLU A 303 9.30 -2.93 12.63
CA GLU A 303 9.44 -3.35 14.03
C GLU A 303 8.19 -4.06 14.55
N ARG A 304 7.01 -3.57 14.15
CA ARG A 304 5.75 -4.17 14.54
C ARG A 304 5.48 -5.50 13.84
N TYR A 305 5.79 -5.62 12.57
CA TYR A 305 5.67 -6.89 11.85
C TYR A 305 6.67 -7.93 12.38
N VAL A 306 7.89 -7.54 12.72
CA VAL A 306 8.84 -8.41 13.43
C VAL A 306 8.22 -8.96 14.71
N LYS A 307 7.60 -8.08 15.52
CA LYS A 307 6.99 -8.50 16.80
C LYS A 307 5.76 -9.39 16.61
N ASN A 308 4.90 -9.09 15.65
CA ASN A 308 3.60 -9.78 15.49
C ASN A 308 3.69 -11.06 14.66
N PHE A 309 4.59 -11.10 13.67
CA PHE A 309 4.69 -12.17 12.68
C PHE A 309 6.06 -12.85 12.67
N ASN A 310 6.92 -12.49 13.63
CA ASN A 310 8.27 -13.00 13.69
C ASN A 310 9.07 -12.79 12.38
N ASP A 311 8.79 -11.68 11.68
CA ASP A 311 9.53 -11.27 10.48
C ASP A 311 10.95 -10.80 10.84
N ILE A 312 11.78 -10.54 9.82
CA ILE A 312 13.15 -10.06 10.01
C ILE A 312 13.24 -8.62 9.53
N MET A 313 13.90 -7.74 10.27
CA MET A 313 14.18 -6.38 9.82
C MET A 313 15.68 -6.19 9.59
N VAL A 314 16.04 -5.59 8.46
CA VAL A 314 17.41 -5.21 8.12
C VAL A 314 17.49 -3.70 7.92
N GLU A 315 18.35 -3.02 8.66
CA GLU A 315 18.53 -1.56 8.52
C GLU A 315 19.51 -1.24 7.39
N GLN A 316 19.02 -0.59 6.33
CA GLN A 316 19.82 -0.22 5.16
C GLN A 316 20.94 0.79 5.44
N SER A 317 20.85 1.57 6.51
CA SER A 317 21.77 2.67 6.83
C SER A 317 22.99 2.27 7.68
N THR A 318 23.06 1.02 8.13
CA THR A 318 24.19 0.53 8.90
C THR A 318 25.38 0.20 8.03
N PRO A 319 26.62 0.30 8.53
CA PRO A 319 27.81 -0.16 7.79
C PRO A 319 27.76 -1.66 7.48
N THR A 320 27.05 -2.45 8.30
CA THR A 320 26.90 -3.91 8.18
C THR A 320 25.71 -4.33 7.33
N ALA A 321 24.98 -3.39 6.72
CA ALA A 321 23.70 -3.66 6.03
C ALA A 321 23.76 -4.80 5.00
N SER A 322 24.86 -4.91 4.24
CA SER A 322 25.06 -5.98 3.26
C SER A 322 25.20 -7.34 3.95
N GLN A 323 26.01 -7.39 5.01
CA GLN A 323 26.22 -8.61 5.81
C GLN A 323 24.94 -9.00 6.57
N ASP A 324 24.22 -8.03 7.11
CA ASP A 324 22.94 -8.27 7.81
C ASP A 324 21.89 -8.82 6.84
N LEU A 325 21.86 -8.31 5.61
CA LEU A 325 20.98 -8.81 4.56
C LEU A 325 21.35 -10.25 4.16
N TYR A 326 22.65 -10.53 3.98
CA TYR A 326 23.14 -11.89 3.75
C TYR A 326 22.70 -12.85 4.86
N ASN A 327 22.95 -12.48 6.12
CA ASN A 327 22.60 -13.29 7.28
C ASN A 327 21.09 -13.53 7.37
N ALA A 328 20.29 -12.51 7.10
CA ALA A 328 18.83 -12.62 7.09
C ALA A 328 18.34 -13.59 6.01
N ILE A 329 18.88 -13.51 4.78
CA ILE A 329 18.50 -14.40 3.70
C ILE A 329 18.93 -15.84 4.03
N ILE A 330 20.19 -16.07 4.39
CA ILE A 330 20.72 -17.42 4.60
C ILE A 330 20.09 -18.12 5.81
N SER A 331 19.62 -17.37 6.81
CA SER A 331 18.89 -17.93 7.96
C SER A 331 17.59 -18.61 7.57
N LEU A 332 17.07 -18.34 6.38
CA LEU A 332 15.81 -18.88 5.85
C LEU A 332 16.04 -19.95 4.77
N LYS A 333 17.24 -20.51 4.61
CA LYS A 333 17.56 -21.50 3.57
C LYS A 333 16.68 -22.75 3.57
N ASP A 334 16.20 -23.13 4.73
CA ASP A 334 15.35 -24.31 4.91
C ASP A 334 13.88 -23.93 5.23
N TYR A 335 13.52 -22.63 5.04
CA TYR A 335 12.19 -22.15 5.35
C TYR A 335 11.23 -22.36 4.19
N HIS A 336 10.13 -23.04 4.49
CA HIS A 336 8.97 -23.13 3.62
C HIS A 336 7.76 -22.56 4.35
N LYS A 337 7.00 -21.73 3.64
CA LYS A 337 5.82 -21.13 4.25
C LYS A 337 4.76 -22.18 4.56
N PRO A 338 4.00 -22.03 5.66
CA PRO A 338 2.89 -22.89 5.96
C PRO A 338 1.79 -22.75 4.90
N GLU A 339 0.97 -23.80 4.78
CA GLU A 339 -0.20 -23.79 3.90
C GLU A 339 -1.14 -22.63 4.24
N ILE A 340 -1.78 -22.08 3.22
CA ILE A 340 -2.76 -21.01 3.37
C ILE A 340 -4.11 -21.64 3.72
N LEU A 341 -4.46 -21.61 5.01
CA LEU A 341 -5.70 -22.16 5.54
C LEU A 341 -6.85 -21.15 5.62
N ILE A 342 -6.54 -19.85 5.45
CA ILE A 342 -7.54 -18.78 5.48
C ILE A 342 -8.20 -18.60 4.11
N ASP A 343 -9.46 -18.23 4.12
CA ASP A 343 -10.14 -17.72 2.94
C ASP A 343 -9.75 -16.26 2.71
N ILE A 344 -8.78 -16.02 1.82
CA ILE A 344 -8.25 -14.69 1.51
C ILE A 344 -9.37 -13.75 1.07
N HIS A 345 -10.30 -14.23 0.26
CA HIS A 345 -11.43 -13.42 -0.19
C HIS A 345 -12.28 -12.94 0.99
N LYS A 346 -12.58 -13.84 1.92
CA LYS A 346 -13.38 -13.54 3.11
C LYS A 346 -12.68 -12.51 4.02
N GLU A 347 -11.36 -12.60 4.19
CA GLU A 347 -10.61 -11.64 5.01
C GLU A 347 -10.60 -10.23 4.39
N ILE A 348 -10.36 -10.13 3.08
CA ILE A 348 -10.42 -8.85 2.35
C ILE A 348 -11.84 -8.28 2.39
N TRP A 349 -12.84 -9.12 2.16
CA TRP A 349 -14.26 -8.77 2.19
C TRP A 349 -14.68 -8.23 3.56
N LYS A 350 -14.33 -8.92 4.64
CA LYS A 350 -14.67 -8.57 6.02
C LYS A 350 -14.23 -7.14 6.39
N ALA A 351 -12.99 -6.75 6.07
CA ALA A 351 -12.48 -5.43 6.37
C ALA A 351 -13.30 -4.32 5.70
N LYS A 352 -13.64 -4.50 4.42
CA LYS A 352 -14.43 -3.53 3.64
C LYS A 352 -15.85 -3.41 4.18
N HIS A 353 -16.48 -4.54 4.53
CA HIS A 353 -17.86 -4.56 5.03
C HIS A 353 -17.98 -3.93 6.41
N ILE A 354 -17.03 -4.17 7.32
CA ILE A 354 -17.02 -3.48 8.63
C ILE A 354 -17.00 -1.96 8.44
N ILE A 355 -16.15 -1.47 7.51
CA ILE A 355 -16.07 -0.04 7.22
C ILE A 355 -17.37 0.47 6.61
N LEU A 356 -17.89 -0.19 5.57
CA LEU A 356 -19.08 0.26 4.84
C LEU A 356 -20.34 0.21 5.72
N ASP A 357 -20.49 -0.82 6.54
CA ASP A 357 -21.59 -0.93 7.48
C ASP A 357 -21.59 0.19 8.54
N GLU A 358 -20.40 0.61 8.99
CA GLU A 358 -20.30 1.76 9.90
C GLU A 358 -20.58 3.10 9.21
N LEU A 359 -20.22 3.24 7.92
CA LEU A 359 -20.49 4.46 7.15
C LEU A 359 -22.00 4.68 6.92
N LEU A 360 -22.81 3.62 6.94
CA LEU A 360 -24.26 3.66 6.69
C LEU A 360 -25.12 3.79 7.97
N LYS A 361 -24.50 3.69 9.16
CA LYS A 361 -25.13 4.00 10.47
C LYS A 361 -25.15 5.51 10.72
#